data_e273e4534a06af3ec4472363ad964040
#
_entry.id   e273e4534a06af3ec4472363ad964040
#
_cell.length_a   1.000
_cell.length_b   1.000
_cell.length_c   1.000
_cell.angle_alpha   90.00
_cell.angle_beta   90.00
_cell.angle_gamma   90.00
#
_symmetry.space_group_name_H-M   'P 1'
#
loop_
_entity.id
_entity.type
_entity.pdbx_description
1 polymer ?
#
loop_
_entity_poly.entity_id
_entity_poly.type
_entity_poly.pdbx_seq_one_letter_code
_entity_poly.pdbx_strand_id
1 'polypeptide(L)'
;LDAGIVFVPATVIALFLNPLAGLLTDRVGARAVTVTGAVLLVVGAASMMFVDAATPLWLLTAMQAVRALGVSTLVGPLNSWGLSGLLPANTMDGSVFFATARQVCASLGTALMMLLVVSVPASLALAGMGGAEAAVWGYRAAFALSAALSLAVLIVAVWKIR
;
A
#
# COMPACT_ATOMS: atom_id res chain seq x y z
N LEU A 1 2.80 -18.67 12.92
CA LEU A 1 1.34 -18.64 13.12
C LEU A 1 0.85 -17.20 13.31
N ASP A 2 1.57 -16.37 14.08
CA ASP A 2 1.17 -15.00 14.44
C ASP A 2 1.10 -14.05 13.23
N ALA A 3 2.02 -14.17 12.28
CA ALA A 3 1.99 -13.38 11.05
C ALA A 3 0.71 -13.63 10.21
N GLY A 4 0.23 -14.86 10.16
CA GLY A 4 -1.03 -15.20 9.48
C GLY A 4 -2.24 -14.53 10.13
N ILE A 5 -2.30 -14.50 11.46
CA ILE A 5 -3.40 -13.90 12.22
C ILE A 5 -3.50 -12.39 11.95
N VAL A 6 -2.38 -11.70 11.77
CA VAL A 6 -2.34 -10.26 11.44
C VAL A 6 -2.95 -9.97 10.06
N PHE A 7 -2.77 -10.88 9.09
CA PHE A 7 -3.25 -10.67 7.72
C PHE A 7 -4.71 -11.08 7.50
N VAL A 8 -5.25 -12.00 8.29
CA VAL A 8 -6.64 -12.49 8.13
C VAL A 8 -7.68 -11.35 8.21
N PRO A 9 -7.68 -10.48 9.24
CA PRO A 9 -8.67 -9.39 9.30
C PRO A 9 -8.54 -8.42 8.12
N ALA A 10 -7.32 -8.10 7.70
CA ALA A 10 -7.09 -7.22 6.56
C ALA A 10 -7.63 -7.81 5.25
N THR A 11 -7.49 -9.12 5.05
CA THR A 11 -8.00 -9.83 3.87
C THR A 11 -9.53 -9.90 3.87
N VAL A 12 -10.14 -10.19 5.02
CA VAL A 12 -11.61 -10.21 5.16
C VAL A 12 -12.19 -8.82 4.88
N ILE A 13 -11.59 -7.78 5.45
CA ILE A 13 -12.01 -6.39 5.19
C ILE A 13 -11.89 -6.05 3.70
N ALA A 14 -10.79 -6.42 3.04
CA ALA A 14 -10.58 -6.18 1.62
C ALA A 14 -11.63 -6.89 0.75
N LEU A 15 -12.06 -8.10 1.12
CA LEU A 15 -13.08 -8.86 0.41
C LEU A 15 -14.42 -8.11 0.31
N PHE A 16 -14.83 -7.47 1.40
CA PHE A 16 -16.09 -6.71 1.44
C PHE A 16 -15.95 -5.29 0.86
N LEU A 17 -14.78 -4.69 1.01
CA LEU A 17 -14.56 -3.29 0.59
C LEU A 17 -14.27 -3.14 -0.90
N ASN A 18 -13.69 -4.13 -1.56
CA ASN A 18 -13.43 -4.04 -2.99
C ASN A 18 -14.72 -3.78 -3.81
N PRO A 19 -15.82 -4.52 -3.64
CA PRO A 19 -17.08 -4.21 -4.33
C PRO A 19 -17.70 -2.90 -3.84
N LEU A 20 -17.60 -2.57 -2.56
CA LEU A 20 -18.12 -1.32 -1.99
C LEU A 20 -17.38 -0.09 -2.54
N ALA A 21 -16.07 -0.17 -2.75
CA ALA A 21 -15.29 0.90 -3.34
C ALA A 21 -15.74 1.21 -4.77
N GLY A 22 -16.13 0.19 -5.55
CA GLY A 22 -16.75 0.37 -6.87
C GLY A 22 -18.07 1.15 -6.78
N LEU A 23 -18.98 0.68 -5.93
CA LEU A 23 -20.29 1.34 -5.71
C LEU A 23 -20.13 2.79 -5.18
N LEU A 24 -19.16 3.03 -4.29
CA LEU A 24 -18.86 4.37 -3.80
C LEU A 24 -18.33 5.28 -4.93
N THR A 25 -17.50 4.72 -5.81
CA THR A 25 -16.96 5.46 -6.96
C THR A 25 -18.08 5.94 -7.89
N ASP A 26 -19.09 5.11 -8.11
CA ASP A 26 -20.25 5.45 -8.94
C ASP A 26 -21.13 6.54 -8.32
N ARG A 27 -21.20 6.60 -6.99
CA ARG A 27 -22.06 7.56 -6.26
C ARG A 27 -21.37 8.88 -5.92
N VAL A 28 -20.14 8.83 -5.47
CA VAL A 28 -19.40 10.00 -4.93
C VAL A 28 -18.34 10.52 -5.89
N GLY A 29 -18.05 9.76 -6.94
CA GLY A 29 -17.06 10.09 -7.95
C GLY A 29 -15.67 9.49 -7.65
N ALA A 30 -14.96 9.15 -8.71
CA ALA A 30 -13.66 8.51 -8.65
C ALA A 30 -12.62 9.32 -7.85
N ARG A 31 -12.66 10.65 -7.95
CA ARG A 31 -11.73 11.55 -7.27
C ARG A 31 -11.82 11.43 -5.74
N ALA A 32 -13.02 11.56 -5.18
CA ALA A 32 -13.21 11.52 -3.73
C ALA A 32 -12.77 10.18 -3.15
N VAL A 33 -13.15 9.08 -3.79
CA VAL A 33 -12.81 7.72 -3.37
C VAL A 33 -11.29 7.48 -3.45
N THR A 34 -10.65 7.91 -4.55
CA THR A 34 -9.20 7.77 -4.74
C THR A 34 -8.41 8.60 -3.73
N VAL A 35 -8.81 9.85 -3.48
CA VAL A 35 -8.12 10.72 -2.50
C VAL A 35 -8.27 10.16 -1.09
N THR A 36 -9.47 9.69 -0.70
CA THR A 36 -9.70 9.07 0.61
C THR A 36 -8.86 7.81 0.77
N GLY A 37 -8.81 6.94 -0.25
CA GLY A 37 -7.98 5.74 -0.25
C GLY A 37 -6.49 6.06 -0.15
N ALA A 38 -6.01 7.08 -0.86
CA ALA A 38 -4.63 7.52 -0.80
C ALA A 38 -4.25 8.08 0.59
N VAL A 39 -5.14 8.84 1.23
CA VAL A 39 -4.93 9.33 2.60
C VAL A 39 -4.85 8.16 3.59
N LEU A 40 -5.78 7.19 3.51
CA LEU A 40 -5.75 6.01 4.36
C LEU A 40 -4.47 5.19 4.16
N LEU A 41 -3.99 5.10 2.92
CA LEU A 41 -2.74 4.40 2.60
C LEU A 41 -1.53 5.11 3.22
N VAL A 42 -1.46 6.45 3.11
CA VAL A 42 -0.39 7.25 3.72
C VAL A 42 -0.42 7.12 5.24
N VAL A 43 -1.58 7.26 5.87
CA VAL A 43 -1.74 7.13 7.33
C VAL A 43 -1.35 5.73 7.79
N GLY A 44 -1.83 4.69 7.09
CA GLY A 44 -1.49 3.30 7.41
C GLY A 44 0.01 2.99 7.23
N ALA A 45 0.65 3.50 6.18
CA ALA A 45 2.09 3.31 5.98
C ALA A 45 2.92 4.11 7.00
N ALA A 46 2.51 5.35 7.29
CA ALA A 46 3.20 6.20 8.27
C ALA A 46 3.08 5.64 9.70
N SER A 47 1.92 5.10 10.08
CA SER A 47 1.74 4.48 11.41
C SER A 47 2.69 3.30 11.63
N MET A 48 2.98 2.53 10.58
CA MET A 48 3.92 1.41 10.63
C MET A 48 5.39 1.82 10.86
N MET A 49 5.75 3.09 10.64
CA MET A 49 7.10 3.60 10.96
C MET A 49 7.36 3.67 12.47
N PHE A 50 6.31 3.76 13.28
CA PHE A 50 6.40 3.87 14.75
C PHE A 50 6.33 2.53 15.46
N VAL A 51 6.35 1.44 14.73
CA VAL A 51 6.33 0.08 15.27
C VAL A 51 7.66 -0.23 15.96
N ASP A 52 7.56 -0.75 17.20
CA ASP A 52 8.66 -1.25 18.02
C ASP A 52 8.50 -2.74 18.33
N ALA A 53 9.57 -3.38 18.82
CA ALA A 53 9.54 -4.77 19.22
C ALA A 53 8.54 -5.07 20.36
N ALA A 54 8.13 -4.04 21.10
CA ALA A 54 7.14 -4.15 22.18
C ALA A 54 5.70 -3.85 21.71
N THR A 55 5.48 -3.54 20.41
CA THR A 55 4.16 -3.20 19.88
C THR A 55 3.23 -4.43 19.95
N PRO A 56 2.05 -4.31 20.60
CA PRO A 56 1.13 -5.42 20.72
C PRO A 56 0.54 -5.82 19.36
N LEU A 57 0.32 -7.12 19.18
CA LEU A 57 -0.11 -7.71 17.91
C LEU A 57 -1.43 -7.13 17.38
N TRP A 58 -2.38 -6.82 18.27
CA TRP A 58 -3.67 -6.21 17.88
C TRP A 58 -3.50 -4.82 17.25
N LEU A 59 -2.51 -4.03 17.71
CA LEU A 59 -2.22 -2.72 17.15
C LEU A 59 -1.60 -2.84 15.76
N LEU A 60 -0.68 -3.79 15.56
CA LEU A 60 -0.13 -4.13 14.24
C LEU A 60 -1.24 -4.54 13.27
N THR A 61 -2.18 -5.36 13.73
CA THR A 61 -3.34 -5.78 12.95
C THR A 61 -4.22 -4.59 12.55
N ALA A 62 -4.47 -3.66 13.47
CA ALA A 62 -5.27 -2.47 13.20
C ALA A 62 -4.57 -1.53 12.18
N MET A 63 -3.28 -1.29 12.32
CA MET A 63 -2.48 -0.48 11.37
C MET A 63 -2.46 -1.14 9.98
N GLN A 64 -2.30 -2.46 9.91
CA GLN A 64 -2.33 -3.20 8.66
C GLN A 64 -3.72 -3.17 8.02
N ALA A 65 -4.79 -3.24 8.81
CA ALA A 65 -6.16 -3.10 8.32
C ALA A 65 -6.39 -1.72 7.68
N VAL A 66 -5.98 -0.63 8.33
CA VAL A 66 -6.08 0.73 7.77
C VAL A 66 -5.33 0.83 6.44
N ARG A 67 -4.12 0.26 6.35
CA ARG A 67 -3.36 0.23 5.11
C ARG A 67 -4.07 -0.58 4.02
N ALA A 68 -4.62 -1.74 4.36
CA ALA A 68 -5.38 -2.58 3.43
C ALA A 68 -6.64 -1.88 2.90
N LEU A 69 -7.35 -1.13 3.76
CA LEU A 69 -8.46 -0.25 3.37
C LEU A 69 -8.02 0.75 2.29
N GLY A 70 -6.89 1.43 2.51
CA GLY A 70 -6.34 2.37 1.54
C GLY A 70 -6.07 1.73 0.18
N VAL A 71 -5.40 0.57 0.15
CA VAL A 71 -5.10 -0.16 -1.09
C VAL A 71 -6.38 -0.59 -1.80
N SER A 72 -7.33 -1.22 -1.08
CA SER A 72 -8.58 -1.71 -1.64
C SER A 72 -9.42 -0.61 -2.26
N THR A 73 -9.44 0.57 -1.64
CA THR A 73 -10.19 1.73 -2.13
C THR A 73 -9.54 2.38 -3.37
N LEU A 74 -8.23 2.20 -3.57
CA LEU A 74 -7.49 2.80 -4.69
C LEU A 74 -7.56 1.98 -5.98
N VAL A 75 -7.50 0.65 -5.89
CA VAL A 75 -7.27 -0.23 -7.06
C VAL A 75 -8.41 -0.13 -8.08
N GLY A 76 -9.66 -0.16 -7.63
CA GLY A 76 -10.84 -0.09 -8.52
C GLY A 76 -10.92 1.23 -9.29
N PRO A 77 -11.01 2.39 -8.60
CA PRO A 77 -11.10 3.69 -9.24
C PRO A 77 -9.94 4.03 -10.16
N LEU A 78 -8.70 3.67 -9.80
CA LEU A 78 -7.53 3.91 -10.64
C LEU A 78 -7.55 3.08 -11.92
N ASN A 79 -7.97 1.81 -11.86
CA ASN A 79 -8.14 1.00 -13.04
C ASN A 79 -9.23 1.56 -13.96
N SER A 80 -10.40 1.91 -13.41
CA SER A 80 -11.51 2.49 -14.18
C SER A 80 -11.11 3.81 -14.82
N TRP A 81 -10.45 4.70 -14.08
CA TRP A 81 -9.98 5.98 -14.58
C TRP A 81 -8.92 5.80 -15.68
N GLY A 82 -7.97 4.88 -15.50
CA GLY A 82 -6.94 4.60 -16.50
C GLY A 82 -7.51 4.04 -17.81
N LEU A 83 -8.54 3.22 -17.74
CA LEU A 83 -9.19 2.63 -18.91
C LEU A 83 -10.17 3.60 -19.59
N SER A 84 -10.76 4.55 -18.86
CA SER A 84 -11.74 5.49 -19.41
C SER A 84 -11.19 6.44 -20.49
N GLY A 85 -9.87 6.62 -20.51
CA GLY A 85 -9.19 7.43 -21.56
C GLY A 85 -8.89 6.68 -22.86
N LEU A 86 -9.21 5.37 -22.93
CA LEU A 86 -8.93 4.53 -24.10
C LEU A 86 -10.16 4.41 -25.01
N LEU A 87 -9.91 4.24 -26.31
CA LEU A 87 -10.96 3.87 -27.27
C LEU A 87 -11.53 2.48 -26.90
N PRO A 88 -12.84 2.24 -27.10
CA PRO A 88 -13.46 0.94 -26.79
C PRO A 88 -12.74 -0.26 -27.43
N ALA A 89 -12.22 -0.10 -28.63
CA ALA A 89 -11.45 -1.14 -29.34
C ALA A 89 -10.14 -1.52 -28.62
N ASN A 90 -9.54 -0.62 -27.83
CA ASN A 90 -8.23 -0.81 -27.19
C ASN A 90 -8.35 -1.09 -25.68
N THR A 91 -9.57 -1.18 -25.16
CA THR A 91 -9.79 -1.37 -23.70
C THR A 91 -9.24 -2.71 -23.21
N MET A 92 -9.34 -3.74 -24.05
CA MET A 92 -8.83 -5.08 -23.71
C MET A 92 -7.29 -5.06 -23.60
N ASP A 93 -6.60 -4.50 -24.59
CA ASP A 93 -5.14 -4.36 -24.58
C ASP A 93 -4.67 -3.47 -23.43
N GLY A 94 -5.40 -2.39 -23.15
CA GLY A 94 -5.16 -1.51 -22.00
C GLY A 94 -5.26 -2.25 -20.67
N SER A 95 -6.26 -3.11 -20.49
CA SER A 95 -6.42 -3.88 -19.26
C SER A 95 -5.28 -4.88 -19.03
N VAL A 96 -4.81 -5.53 -20.08
CA VAL A 96 -3.64 -6.43 -20.04
C VAL A 96 -2.38 -5.64 -19.71
N PHE A 97 -2.18 -4.48 -20.34
CA PHE A 97 -1.05 -3.61 -20.05
C PHE A 97 -1.03 -3.17 -18.57
N PHE A 98 -2.17 -2.69 -18.04
CA PHE A 98 -2.27 -2.29 -16.64
C PHE A 98 -2.02 -3.45 -15.68
N ALA A 99 -2.54 -4.64 -15.97
CA ALA A 99 -2.30 -5.83 -15.15
C ALA A 99 -0.81 -6.20 -15.12
N THR A 100 -0.16 -6.20 -16.29
CA THR A 100 1.27 -6.51 -16.43
C THR A 100 2.14 -5.46 -15.74
N ALA A 101 1.88 -4.16 -15.99
CA ALA A 101 2.61 -3.06 -15.37
C ALA A 101 2.49 -3.12 -13.83
N ARG A 102 1.28 -3.38 -13.32
CA ARG A 102 1.06 -3.55 -11.88
C ARG A 102 1.87 -4.71 -11.31
N GLN A 103 1.96 -5.84 -12.00
CA GLN A 103 2.72 -7.00 -11.54
C GLN A 103 4.23 -6.73 -11.53
N VAL A 104 4.74 -6.07 -12.56
CA VAL A 104 6.15 -5.64 -12.62
C VAL A 104 6.46 -4.65 -11.48
N CYS A 105 5.62 -3.63 -11.29
CA CYS A 105 5.80 -2.68 -10.20
C CYS A 105 5.70 -3.34 -8.82
N ALA A 106 4.82 -4.33 -8.64
CA ALA A 106 4.72 -5.09 -7.39
C ALA A 106 5.98 -5.89 -7.10
N SER A 107 6.54 -6.55 -8.12
CA SER A 107 7.80 -7.30 -7.99
C SER A 107 8.98 -6.39 -7.64
N LEU A 108 9.13 -5.27 -8.34
CA LEU A 108 10.17 -4.27 -8.06
C LEU A 108 9.99 -3.66 -6.66
N GLY A 109 8.76 -3.33 -6.29
CA GLY A 109 8.44 -2.80 -4.96
C GLY A 109 8.81 -3.78 -3.85
N THR A 110 8.47 -5.05 -4.02
CA THR A 110 8.84 -6.11 -3.06
C THR A 110 10.35 -6.28 -2.95
N ALA A 111 11.07 -6.27 -4.07
CA ALA A 111 12.53 -6.36 -4.09
C ALA A 111 13.19 -5.17 -3.37
N LEU A 112 12.70 -3.94 -3.61
CA LEU A 112 13.20 -2.74 -2.92
C LEU A 112 12.93 -2.78 -1.42
N MET A 113 11.74 -3.20 -1.00
CA MET A 113 11.41 -3.35 0.42
C MET A 113 12.31 -4.38 1.09
N MET A 114 12.51 -5.54 0.44
CA MET A 114 13.37 -6.60 0.95
C MET A 114 14.84 -6.15 1.04
N LEU A 115 15.32 -5.40 0.04
CA LEU A 115 16.65 -4.81 0.07
C LEU A 115 16.84 -3.93 1.31
N LEU A 116 15.90 -3.06 1.64
CA LEU A 116 15.96 -2.20 2.82
C LEU A 116 15.90 -3.00 4.13
N VAL A 117 15.02 -4.00 4.21
CA VAL A 117 14.87 -4.86 5.40
C VAL A 117 16.15 -5.67 5.67
N VAL A 118 16.94 -5.98 4.66
CA VAL A 118 18.19 -6.75 4.80
C VAL A 118 19.42 -5.84 4.93
N SER A 119 19.54 -4.82 4.08
CA SER A 119 20.77 -3.99 4.02
C SER A 119 20.90 -3.01 5.18
N VAL A 120 19.78 -2.42 5.65
CA VAL A 120 19.84 -1.45 6.76
C VAL A 120 20.27 -2.13 8.06
N PRO A 121 19.67 -3.25 8.50
CA PRO A 121 20.18 -3.96 9.69
C PRO A 121 21.63 -4.43 9.56
N ALA A 122 22.03 -4.89 8.38
CA ALA A 122 23.40 -5.34 8.15
C ALA A 122 24.41 -4.20 8.34
N SER A 123 24.12 -3.01 7.83
CA SER A 123 24.99 -1.83 8.00
C SER A 123 25.03 -1.34 9.45
N LEU A 124 23.90 -1.37 10.16
CA LEU A 124 23.81 -0.96 11.56
C LEU A 124 24.48 -1.96 12.51
N ALA A 125 24.40 -3.26 12.22
CA ALA A 125 25.11 -4.29 12.96
C ALA A 125 26.63 -4.13 12.84
N LEU A 126 27.14 -3.75 11.66
CA LEU A 126 28.56 -3.39 11.47
C LEU A 126 28.96 -2.15 12.28
N ALA A 127 28.04 -1.25 12.56
CA ALA A 127 28.24 -0.08 13.42
C ALA A 127 28.11 -0.40 14.94
N GLY A 128 27.90 -1.67 15.31
CA GLY A 128 27.82 -2.10 16.71
C GLY A 128 26.42 -2.07 17.35
N MET A 129 25.37 -1.87 16.56
CA MET A 129 24.00 -1.89 17.06
C MET A 129 23.50 -3.32 17.28
N GLY A 130 22.69 -3.54 18.33
CA GLY A 130 22.13 -4.86 18.63
C GLY A 130 21.23 -5.38 17.51
N GLY A 131 21.29 -6.68 17.20
CA GLY A 131 20.60 -7.28 16.05
C GLY A 131 19.08 -7.06 16.03
N ALA A 132 18.41 -7.10 17.18
CA ALA A 132 16.97 -6.87 17.27
C ALA A 132 16.61 -5.40 17.00
N GLU A 133 17.39 -4.46 17.50
CA GLU A 133 17.22 -3.03 17.29
C GLU A 133 17.51 -2.67 15.83
N ALA A 134 18.59 -3.18 15.26
CA ALA A 134 18.91 -3.00 13.85
C ALA A 134 17.80 -3.52 12.92
N ALA A 135 17.17 -4.65 13.24
CA ALA A 135 16.03 -5.18 12.48
C ALA A 135 14.84 -4.21 12.47
N VAL A 136 14.50 -3.60 13.60
CA VAL A 136 13.43 -2.60 13.68
C VAL A 136 13.70 -1.41 12.76
N TRP A 137 14.94 -0.94 12.70
CA TRP A 137 15.33 0.13 11.78
C TRP A 137 15.18 -0.25 10.30
N GLY A 138 15.47 -1.51 9.94
CA GLY A 138 15.25 -2.02 8.59
C GLY A 138 13.76 -1.96 8.19
N TYR A 139 12.86 -2.40 9.08
CA TYR A 139 11.42 -2.29 8.85
C TYR A 139 10.95 -0.84 8.77
N ARG A 140 11.42 0.02 9.66
CA ARG A 140 11.09 1.46 9.64
C ARG A 140 11.52 2.12 8.33
N ALA A 141 12.71 1.81 7.81
CA ALA A 141 13.19 2.33 6.52
C ALA A 141 12.30 1.86 5.35
N ALA A 142 11.91 0.59 5.33
CA ALA A 142 10.99 0.06 4.31
C ALA A 142 9.61 0.74 4.37
N PHE A 143 9.04 0.92 5.56
CA PHE A 143 7.76 1.61 5.71
C PHE A 143 7.87 3.11 5.42
N ALA A 144 9.00 3.75 5.69
CA ALA A 144 9.26 5.13 5.29
C ALA A 144 9.23 5.30 3.77
N LEU A 145 9.87 4.39 3.03
CA LEU A 145 9.79 4.36 1.57
C LEU A 145 8.35 4.13 1.09
N SER A 146 7.61 3.20 1.71
CA SER A 146 6.20 2.96 1.41
C SER A 146 5.34 4.20 1.65
N ALA A 147 5.56 4.92 2.74
CA ALA A 147 4.85 6.16 3.05
C ALA A 147 5.18 7.27 2.05
N ALA A 148 6.45 7.41 1.65
CA ALA A 148 6.86 8.38 0.63
C ALA A 148 6.22 8.10 -0.74
N LEU A 149 6.19 6.83 -1.17
CA LEU A 149 5.52 6.42 -2.41
C LEU A 149 4.00 6.65 -2.33
N SER A 150 3.39 6.36 -1.18
CA SER A 150 1.95 6.62 -0.95
C SER A 150 1.63 8.11 -1.00
N LEU A 151 2.53 8.96 -0.48
CA LEU A 151 2.39 10.41 -0.55
C LEU A 151 2.49 10.90 -2.00
N ALA A 152 3.39 10.34 -2.79
CA ALA A 152 3.47 10.64 -4.23
C ALA A 152 2.16 10.27 -4.96
N VAL A 153 1.58 9.10 -4.65
CA VAL A 153 0.27 8.70 -5.17
C VAL A 153 -0.82 9.69 -4.76
N LEU A 154 -0.84 10.14 -3.51
CA LEU A 154 -1.80 11.13 -3.02
C LEU A 154 -1.67 12.45 -3.79
N ILE A 155 -0.45 12.95 -3.99
CA ILE A 155 -0.20 14.18 -4.74
C ILE A 155 -0.72 14.06 -6.17
N VAL A 156 -0.41 12.95 -6.86
CA VAL A 156 -0.90 12.70 -8.22
C VAL A 156 -2.42 12.58 -8.26
N ALA A 157 -3.02 11.89 -7.27
CA ALA A 157 -4.48 11.75 -7.17
C ALA A 157 -5.18 13.10 -7.02
N VAL A 158 -4.66 13.98 -6.19
CA VAL A 158 -5.23 15.33 -5.98
C VAL A 158 -5.11 16.21 -7.22
N TRP A 159 -3.98 16.11 -7.96
CA TRP A 159 -3.68 17.00 -9.09
C TRP A 159 -4.25 16.52 -10.42
N LYS A 160 -4.27 15.21 -10.67
CA LYS A 160 -4.61 14.65 -12.00
C LYS A 160 -6.02 14.10 -12.09
N ILE A 161 -6.61 13.62 -11.00
CA ILE A 161 -7.97 13.07 -11.03
C ILE A 161 -8.96 14.20 -10.80
N ARG A 162 -9.59 14.61 -11.89
CA ARG A 162 -10.70 15.59 -11.90
C ARG A 162 -12.02 14.87 -12.12
#